data_32022deb841ee067829dc6ff4b5304b9
#
_entry.id   32022deb841ee067829dc6ff4b5304b9
#
_cell.length_a   1.000
_cell.length_b   1.000
_cell.length_c   1.000
_cell.angle_alpha   90.00
_cell.angle_beta   90.00
_cell.angle_gamma   90.00
#
_symmetry.space_group_name_H-M   'P 1'
#
loop_
_entity.id
_entity.type
_entity.pdbx_description
1 polymer ?
#
loop_
_entity_poly.entity_id
_entity_poly.type
_entity_poly.pdbx_seq_one_letter_code
_entity_poly.pdbx_strand_id
1 'polypeptide(L)'
;MRIWGAIGTNRDGGFSQYCVVPSRLIHLLGEDVTFVEGAMAEPLACCINGADRSDIKVGDNVVVYGAGAIGILLMQLARMRGAARVIVIEPSEEKRKMAEKLGATLTINPMENKVADVLKEHKLEHIQVVIETCGLKSTSEEAMEIVDRQGTVVLFAVTALDATISLKTYNLFQREITIKGSFPKGRFTEAAFFFV
;
A
#
# COMPACT_ATOMS: atom_id res chain seq x y z
N MET A 1 14.68 -10.24 21.13
CA MET A 1 13.72 -10.10 20.02
C MET A 1 12.33 -10.45 20.56
N ARG A 2 11.37 -9.51 20.62
CA ARG A 2 10.00 -9.86 21.04
C ARG A 2 9.39 -10.70 19.92
N ILE A 3 8.99 -11.93 20.25
CA ILE A 3 8.29 -12.81 19.32
C ILE A 3 6.95 -12.13 19.00
N TRP A 4 6.79 -11.69 17.77
CA TRP A 4 5.52 -11.18 17.26
C TRP A 4 4.53 -12.35 17.21
N GLY A 5 3.38 -12.20 17.83
CA GLY A 5 2.33 -13.21 17.85
C GLY A 5 1.04 -12.65 17.29
N ALA A 6 0.56 -13.19 16.18
CA ALA A 6 -0.71 -12.82 15.56
C ALA A 6 -1.70 -13.98 15.68
N ILE A 7 -2.90 -13.67 16.17
CA ILE A 7 -4.03 -14.58 16.21
C ILE A 7 -4.45 -14.84 14.75
N GLY A 8 -4.61 -16.10 14.39
CA GLY A 8 -4.92 -16.51 13.01
C GLY A 8 -3.71 -16.72 12.10
N THR A 9 -2.47 -16.38 12.55
CA THR A 9 -1.25 -16.58 11.78
C THR A 9 -0.31 -17.60 12.42
N ASN A 10 0.08 -17.39 13.64
CA ASN A 10 0.95 -18.30 14.41
C ASN A 10 0.30 -18.76 15.74
N ARG A 11 -0.96 -18.53 15.90
CA ARG A 11 -1.88 -19.03 16.93
C ARG A 11 -3.23 -19.30 16.27
N ASP A 12 -4.03 -20.14 16.87
CA ASP A 12 -5.41 -20.40 16.45
C ASP A 12 -6.21 -19.09 16.38
N GLY A 13 -7.05 -18.96 15.35
CA GLY A 13 -7.74 -17.72 15.00
C GLY A 13 -9.25 -17.89 14.81
N GLY A 14 -9.86 -16.94 14.09
CA GLY A 14 -11.29 -16.80 13.92
C GLY A 14 -11.95 -17.78 12.92
N PHE A 15 -11.19 -18.63 12.19
CA PHE A 15 -11.77 -19.71 11.38
C PHE A 15 -12.19 -20.90 12.25
N SER A 16 -13.05 -20.64 13.25
CA SER A 16 -13.52 -21.58 14.23
C SER A 16 -14.84 -21.09 14.83
N GLN A 17 -15.57 -21.96 15.52
CA GLN A 17 -16.79 -21.57 16.23
C GLN A 17 -16.51 -20.65 17.42
N TYR A 18 -15.33 -20.77 18.02
CA TYR A 18 -14.90 -19.97 19.16
C TYR A 18 -13.42 -19.59 18.98
N CYS A 19 -13.10 -18.36 19.35
CA CYS A 19 -11.73 -17.85 19.34
C CYS A 19 -11.41 -17.16 20.68
N VAL A 20 -10.31 -17.53 21.31
CA VAL A 20 -9.85 -16.89 22.55
C VAL A 20 -8.96 -15.71 22.20
N VAL A 21 -9.43 -14.51 22.55
CA VAL A 21 -8.73 -13.25 22.26
C VAL A 21 -8.47 -12.50 23.56
N PRO A 22 -7.25 -11.99 23.81
CA PRO A 22 -6.99 -11.11 24.94
C PRO A 22 -7.90 -9.88 24.92
N SER A 23 -8.53 -9.54 26.05
CA SER A 23 -9.50 -8.43 26.13
C SER A 23 -8.98 -7.09 25.60
N ARG A 24 -7.68 -6.81 25.79
CA ARG A 24 -7.02 -5.59 25.26
C ARG A 24 -6.98 -5.49 23.72
N LEU A 25 -7.29 -6.56 23.01
CA LEU A 25 -7.33 -6.61 21.54
C LEU A 25 -8.75 -6.60 21.01
N ILE A 26 -9.75 -6.46 21.89
CA ILE A 26 -11.16 -6.39 21.51
C ILE A 26 -11.52 -4.91 21.34
N HIS A 27 -12.08 -4.59 20.18
CA HIS A 27 -12.64 -3.29 19.88
C HIS A 27 -14.12 -3.47 19.60
N LEU A 28 -14.96 -2.71 20.29
CA LEU A 28 -16.40 -2.72 20.04
C LEU A 28 -16.68 -1.96 18.75
N LEU A 29 -17.53 -2.51 17.90
CA LEU A 29 -18.06 -1.79 16.75
C LEU A 29 -19.20 -0.88 17.21
N GLY A 30 -19.31 0.30 16.60
CA GLY A 30 -20.48 1.16 16.77
C GLY A 30 -21.75 0.46 16.29
N GLU A 31 -22.90 0.88 16.77
CA GLU A 31 -24.20 0.28 16.43
C GLU A 31 -24.53 0.38 14.93
N ASP A 32 -24.01 1.40 14.26
CA ASP A 32 -24.21 1.66 12.83
C ASP A 32 -23.15 0.98 11.92
N VAL A 33 -22.16 0.27 12.50
CA VAL A 33 -21.09 -0.38 11.75
C VAL A 33 -21.44 -1.84 11.49
N THR A 34 -21.51 -2.21 10.22
CA THR A 34 -21.74 -3.61 9.83
C THR A 34 -20.51 -4.48 10.09
N PHE A 35 -20.69 -5.79 10.22
CA PHE A 35 -19.56 -6.72 10.35
C PHE A 35 -18.64 -6.73 9.13
N VAL A 36 -19.15 -6.42 7.94
CA VAL A 36 -18.35 -6.31 6.71
C VAL A 36 -17.43 -5.09 6.80
N GLU A 37 -17.93 -3.95 7.23
CA GLU A 37 -17.13 -2.75 7.48
C GLU A 37 -16.11 -2.97 8.59
N GLY A 38 -16.55 -3.54 9.73
CA GLY A 38 -15.68 -3.87 10.83
C GLY A 38 -14.53 -4.82 10.45
N ALA A 39 -14.76 -5.75 9.53
CA ALA A 39 -13.72 -6.63 9.00
C ALA A 39 -12.63 -5.88 8.21
N MET A 40 -12.93 -4.68 7.70
CA MET A 40 -11.95 -3.85 7.00
C MET A 40 -11.06 -3.03 7.94
N ALA A 41 -11.35 -2.99 9.25
CA ALA A 41 -10.60 -2.16 10.21
C ALA A 41 -9.12 -2.56 10.27
N GLU A 42 -8.78 -3.85 10.29
CA GLU A 42 -7.39 -4.31 10.31
C GLU A 42 -6.64 -3.98 9.02
N PRO A 43 -7.12 -4.34 7.83
CA PRO A 43 -6.48 -3.95 6.58
C PRO A 43 -6.31 -2.43 6.44
N LEU A 44 -7.30 -1.66 6.86
CA LEU A 44 -7.23 -0.20 6.82
C LEU A 44 -6.17 0.34 7.79
N ALA A 45 -6.06 -0.22 9.01
CA ALA A 45 -5.02 0.16 9.97
C ALA A 45 -3.61 -0.07 9.42
N CYS A 46 -3.41 -1.19 8.70
CA CYS A 46 -2.17 -1.47 8.00
C CYS A 46 -1.89 -0.43 6.90
N CYS A 47 -2.91 -0.10 6.11
CA CYS A 47 -2.80 0.90 5.04
C CYS A 47 -2.52 2.31 5.59
N ILE A 48 -3.14 2.71 6.71
CA ILE A 48 -2.85 3.98 7.38
C ILE A 48 -1.37 4.05 7.78
N ASN A 49 -0.83 2.98 8.37
CA ASN A 49 0.59 2.92 8.69
C ASN A 49 1.48 3.02 7.42
N GLY A 50 1.09 2.36 6.33
CA GLY A 50 1.80 2.45 5.04
C GLY A 50 1.79 3.87 4.47
N ALA A 51 0.63 4.51 4.52
CA ALA A 51 0.47 5.88 4.06
C ALA A 51 1.25 6.89 4.94
N ASP A 52 1.34 6.67 6.26
CA ASP A 52 2.20 7.48 7.15
C ASP A 52 3.67 7.33 6.81
N ARG A 53 4.10 6.10 6.53
CA ARG A 53 5.48 5.82 6.14
C ARG A 53 5.83 6.39 4.77
N SER A 54 4.84 6.57 3.90
CA SER A 54 5.03 7.14 2.56
C SER A 54 5.43 8.62 2.59
N ASP A 55 5.10 9.34 3.67
CA ASP A 55 5.37 10.77 3.82
C ASP A 55 4.81 11.62 2.66
N ILE A 56 3.62 11.23 2.17
CA ILE A 56 2.93 11.90 1.07
C ILE A 56 2.63 13.34 1.44
N LYS A 57 2.95 14.27 0.55
CA LYS A 57 2.72 15.70 0.69
C LYS A 57 1.70 16.20 -0.33
N VAL A 58 1.12 17.34 0.00
CA VAL A 58 0.20 18.02 -0.93
C VAL A 58 0.92 18.32 -2.24
N GLY A 59 0.34 17.88 -3.33
CA GLY A 59 0.90 18.08 -4.67
C GLY A 59 1.70 16.91 -5.24
N ASP A 60 2.02 15.89 -4.43
CA ASP A 60 2.79 14.73 -4.89
C ASP A 60 2.06 13.91 -5.95
N ASN A 61 2.82 13.33 -6.87
CA ASN A 61 2.39 12.23 -7.72
C ASN A 61 2.77 10.92 -7.05
N VAL A 62 1.79 10.06 -6.86
CA VAL A 62 1.94 8.77 -6.18
C VAL A 62 1.65 7.64 -7.14
N VAL A 63 2.52 6.66 -7.20
CA VAL A 63 2.30 5.40 -7.91
C VAL A 63 2.00 4.29 -6.91
N VAL A 64 0.96 3.50 -7.17
CA VAL A 64 0.61 2.31 -6.41
C VAL A 64 0.67 1.10 -7.33
N TYR A 65 1.52 0.13 -7.02
CA TYR A 65 1.56 -1.16 -7.69
C TYR A 65 0.52 -2.09 -7.08
N GLY A 66 -0.41 -2.55 -7.92
CA GLY A 66 -1.51 -3.42 -7.54
C GLY A 66 -2.82 -2.67 -7.22
N ALA A 67 -3.94 -3.21 -7.70
CA ALA A 67 -5.30 -2.76 -7.40
C ALA A 67 -6.13 -3.84 -6.67
N GLY A 68 -5.48 -4.62 -5.81
CA GLY A 68 -6.16 -5.45 -4.82
C GLY A 68 -6.78 -4.58 -3.71
N ALA A 69 -7.42 -5.21 -2.73
CA ALA A 69 -8.05 -4.49 -1.60
C ALA A 69 -7.08 -3.49 -0.93
N ILE A 70 -5.84 -3.90 -0.68
CA ILE A 70 -4.81 -3.07 -0.08
C ILE A 70 -4.41 -1.90 -0.99
N GLY A 71 -4.15 -2.17 -2.28
CA GLY A 71 -3.77 -1.12 -3.24
C GLY A 71 -4.85 -0.05 -3.39
N ILE A 72 -6.12 -0.46 -3.44
CA ILE A 72 -7.27 0.45 -3.50
C ILE A 72 -7.39 1.30 -2.24
N LEU A 73 -7.18 0.73 -1.05
CA LEU A 73 -7.19 1.49 0.21
C LEU A 73 -6.04 2.51 0.24
N LEU A 74 -4.82 2.09 -0.13
CA LEU A 74 -3.65 2.98 -0.17
C LEU A 74 -3.80 4.09 -1.21
N MET A 75 -4.39 3.80 -2.38
CA MET A 75 -4.72 4.78 -3.39
C MET A 75 -5.64 5.88 -2.84
N GLN A 76 -6.71 5.49 -2.15
CA GLN A 76 -7.65 6.44 -1.56
C GLN A 76 -7.00 7.24 -0.43
N LEU A 77 -6.22 6.59 0.44
CA LEU A 77 -5.46 7.27 1.50
C LEU A 77 -4.44 8.25 0.92
N ALA A 78 -3.77 7.92 -0.20
CA ALA A 78 -2.85 8.83 -0.86
C ALA A 78 -3.58 10.11 -1.31
N ARG A 79 -4.76 9.98 -1.90
CA ARG A 79 -5.60 11.14 -2.27
C ARG A 79 -6.00 11.97 -1.06
N MET A 80 -6.48 11.31 -0.01
CA MET A 80 -6.88 12.00 1.25
C MET A 80 -5.71 12.77 1.88
N ARG A 81 -4.47 12.33 1.67
CA ARG A 81 -3.25 13.01 2.14
C ARG A 81 -2.78 14.13 1.23
N GLY A 82 -3.50 14.39 0.15
CA GLY A 82 -3.22 15.54 -0.72
C GLY A 82 -2.39 15.21 -1.96
N ALA A 83 -2.22 13.93 -2.32
CA ALA A 83 -1.61 13.58 -3.60
C ALA A 83 -2.38 14.26 -4.75
N ALA A 84 -1.66 14.98 -5.62
CA ALA A 84 -2.25 15.64 -6.77
C ALA A 84 -2.73 14.61 -7.80
N ARG A 85 -1.96 13.54 -7.97
CA ARG A 85 -2.28 12.44 -8.88
C ARG A 85 -1.93 11.11 -8.22
N VAL A 86 -2.79 10.12 -8.43
CA VAL A 86 -2.51 8.74 -8.03
C VAL A 86 -2.62 7.84 -9.26
N ILE A 87 -1.53 7.21 -9.60
CA ILE A 87 -1.39 6.29 -10.72
C ILE A 87 -1.41 4.86 -10.17
N VAL A 88 -2.21 3.99 -10.77
CA VAL A 88 -2.31 2.58 -10.34
C VAL A 88 -1.83 1.66 -11.45
N ILE A 89 -0.91 0.77 -11.11
CA ILE A 89 -0.34 -0.21 -12.05
C ILE A 89 -0.95 -1.58 -11.73
N GLU A 90 -1.74 -2.11 -12.67
CA GLU A 90 -2.50 -3.35 -12.46
C GLU A 90 -2.78 -4.05 -13.80
N PRO A 91 -2.46 -5.34 -13.97
CA PRO A 91 -2.74 -6.07 -15.20
C PRO A 91 -4.23 -6.34 -15.44
N SER A 92 -5.05 -6.54 -14.41
CA SER A 92 -6.48 -6.83 -14.55
C SER A 92 -7.27 -5.60 -14.96
N GLU A 93 -7.96 -5.68 -16.10
CA GLU A 93 -8.82 -4.59 -16.60
C GLU A 93 -9.97 -4.26 -15.62
N GLU A 94 -10.58 -5.28 -15.03
CA GLU A 94 -11.66 -5.10 -14.05
C GLU A 94 -11.20 -4.30 -12.84
N LYS A 95 -10.02 -4.65 -12.30
CA LYS A 95 -9.42 -3.93 -11.16
C LYS A 95 -8.99 -2.52 -11.53
N ARG A 96 -8.47 -2.29 -12.75
CA ARG A 96 -8.16 -0.95 -13.23
C ARG A 96 -9.41 -0.09 -13.30
N LYS A 97 -10.52 -0.59 -13.89
CA LYS A 97 -11.80 0.11 -13.92
C LYS A 97 -12.33 0.44 -12.53
N MET A 98 -12.15 -0.45 -11.56
CA MET A 98 -12.49 -0.18 -10.17
C MET A 98 -11.62 0.94 -9.58
N ALA A 99 -10.31 0.91 -9.81
CA ALA A 99 -9.40 1.97 -9.35
C ALA A 99 -9.78 3.34 -9.94
N GLU A 100 -10.11 3.41 -11.23
CA GLU A 100 -10.57 4.63 -11.91
C GLU A 100 -11.86 5.17 -11.28
N LYS A 101 -12.85 4.28 -11.07
CA LYS A 101 -14.12 4.63 -10.42
C LYS A 101 -13.91 5.19 -9.00
N LEU A 102 -12.91 4.68 -8.29
CA LEU A 102 -12.56 5.09 -6.91
C LEU A 102 -11.55 6.24 -6.88
N GLY A 103 -11.15 6.77 -8.04
CA GLY A 103 -10.42 8.02 -8.15
C GLY A 103 -8.95 7.91 -8.50
N ALA A 104 -8.48 6.81 -9.08
CA ALA A 104 -7.18 6.80 -9.74
C ALA A 104 -7.15 7.83 -10.87
N THR A 105 -6.06 8.59 -10.96
CA THR A 105 -5.89 9.61 -12.02
C THR A 105 -5.54 8.94 -13.35
N LEU A 106 -4.81 7.84 -13.29
CA LEU A 106 -4.37 7.04 -14.43
C LEU A 106 -4.23 5.60 -13.97
N THR A 107 -4.57 4.66 -14.85
CA THR A 107 -4.25 3.25 -14.65
C THR A 107 -3.37 2.74 -15.78
N ILE A 108 -2.43 1.85 -15.48
CA ILE A 108 -1.48 1.31 -16.45
C ILE A 108 -1.54 -0.21 -16.43
N ASN A 109 -1.67 -0.83 -17.61
CA ASN A 109 -1.47 -2.26 -17.78
C ASN A 109 0.03 -2.55 -18.06
N PRO A 110 0.78 -3.12 -17.10
CA PRO A 110 2.21 -3.37 -17.29
C PRO A 110 2.49 -4.53 -18.25
N MET A 111 1.46 -5.30 -18.64
CA MET A 111 1.60 -6.39 -19.61
C MET A 111 1.58 -5.90 -21.05
N GLU A 112 1.03 -4.73 -21.30
CA GLU A 112 0.89 -4.13 -22.62
C GLU A 112 1.89 -2.99 -22.85
N ASN A 113 2.22 -2.25 -21.80
CA ASN A 113 3.01 -1.04 -21.90
C ASN A 113 4.09 -0.98 -20.83
N LYS A 114 5.24 -0.43 -21.16
CA LYS A 114 6.24 -0.10 -20.14
C LYS A 114 5.75 1.08 -19.31
N VAL A 115 5.77 0.92 -18.00
CA VAL A 115 5.27 1.94 -17.06
C VAL A 115 5.94 3.30 -17.29
N ALA A 116 7.26 3.32 -17.43
CA ALA A 116 8.01 4.56 -17.65
C ALA A 116 7.61 5.30 -18.94
N ASP A 117 7.31 4.56 -20.02
CA ASP A 117 6.91 5.16 -21.30
C ASP A 117 5.53 5.83 -21.18
N VAL A 118 4.56 5.15 -20.52
CA VAL A 118 3.22 5.71 -20.26
C VAL A 118 3.29 6.93 -19.34
N LEU A 119 4.09 6.87 -18.27
CA LEU A 119 4.28 8.02 -17.40
C LEU A 119 4.83 9.24 -18.17
N LYS A 120 5.79 9.03 -19.05
CA LYS A 120 6.35 10.08 -19.91
C LYS A 120 5.32 10.66 -20.87
N GLU A 121 4.54 9.82 -21.55
CA GLU A 121 3.48 10.23 -22.46
C GLU A 121 2.47 11.14 -21.77
N HIS A 122 2.12 10.81 -20.53
CA HIS A 122 1.19 11.58 -19.68
C HIS A 122 1.86 12.75 -18.93
N LYS A 123 3.14 13.04 -19.18
CA LYS A 123 3.94 14.09 -18.48
C LYS A 123 3.94 13.90 -16.96
N LEU A 124 4.06 12.65 -16.52
CA LEU A 124 4.08 12.22 -15.12
C LEU A 124 5.44 11.64 -14.73
N GLU A 125 6.53 12.26 -15.21
CA GLU A 125 7.90 11.78 -14.97
C GLU A 125 8.39 12.08 -13.54
N HIS A 126 7.74 13.00 -12.84
CA HIS A 126 8.08 13.34 -11.45
C HIS A 126 7.17 12.56 -10.49
N ILE A 127 7.67 11.42 -10.01
CA ILE A 127 6.97 10.54 -9.07
C ILE A 127 7.65 10.65 -7.69
N GLN A 128 7.01 11.32 -6.74
CA GLN A 128 7.56 11.54 -5.40
C GLN A 128 7.43 10.29 -4.51
N VAL A 129 6.38 9.51 -4.71
CA VAL A 129 6.12 8.33 -3.86
C VAL A 129 5.71 7.14 -4.70
N VAL A 130 6.29 5.99 -4.41
CA VAL A 130 5.87 4.70 -4.96
C VAL A 130 5.53 3.76 -3.81
N ILE A 131 4.33 3.15 -3.85
CA ILE A 131 3.89 2.15 -2.87
C ILE A 131 3.75 0.81 -3.59
N GLU A 132 4.57 -0.14 -3.20
CA GLU A 132 4.62 -1.48 -3.78
C GLU A 132 3.79 -2.44 -2.94
N THR A 133 2.68 -2.99 -3.50
CA THR A 133 1.76 -3.88 -2.80
C THR A 133 1.65 -5.28 -3.42
N CYS A 134 2.45 -5.58 -4.44
CA CYS A 134 2.43 -6.88 -5.12
C CYS A 134 3.38 -7.92 -4.50
N GLY A 135 4.48 -7.47 -3.92
CA GLY A 135 5.50 -8.35 -3.34
C GLY A 135 6.34 -9.10 -4.39
N LEU A 136 6.37 -8.61 -5.62
CA LEU A 136 7.17 -9.20 -6.69
C LEU A 136 8.53 -8.51 -6.79
N LYS A 137 9.56 -9.29 -7.12
CA LYS A 137 10.89 -8.74 -7.37
C LYS A 137 10.87 -7.67 -8.46
N SER A 138 10.19 -7.95 -9.58
CA SER A 138 10.11 -7.05 -10.73
C SER A 138 9.44 -5.71 -10.39
N THR A 139 8.33 -5.72 -9.67
CA THR A 139 7.62 -4.48 -9.27
C THR A 139 8.41 -3.67 -8.25
N SER A 140 9.10 -4.35 -7.33
CA SER A 140 9.97 -3.69 -6.36
C SER A 140 11.18 -3.03 -7.04
N GLU A 141 11.82 -3.71 -8.01
CA GLU A 141 12.95 -3.16 -8.77
C GLU A 141 12.49 -2.00 -9.68
N GLU A 142 11.36 -2.14 -10.37
CA GLU A 142 10.78 -1.08 -11.20
C GLU A 142 10.38 0.15 -10.38
N ALA A 143 9.87 -0.04 -9.15
CA ALA A 143 9.57 1.05 -8.23
C ALA A 143 10.78 1.94 -7.93
N MET A 144 11.98 1.34 -7.80
CA MET A 144 13.24 2.08 -7.60
C MET A 144 13.70 2.84 -8.84
N GLU A 145 13.32 2.37 -10.04
CA GLU A 145 13.69 3.05 -11.28
C GLU A 145 12.79 4.25 -11.57
N ILE A 146 11.47 4.13 -11.33
CA ILE A 146 10.49 5.18 -11.69
C ILE A 146 10.34 6.29 -10.65
N VAL A 147 10.70 6.04 -9.38
CA VAL A 147 10.63 7.10 -8.34
C VAL A 147 11.58 8.23 -8.70
N ASP A 148 11.23 9.48 -8.42
CA ASP A 148 12.08 10.65 -8.71
C ASP A 148 13.21 10.84 -7.66
N ARG A 149 14.05 11.82 -7.90
CA ARG A 149 15.07 12.26 -6.92
C ARG A 149 14.40 12.67 -5.62
N GLN A 150 15.03 12.30 -4.49
CA GLN A 150 14.52 12.52 -3.12
C GLN A 150 13.15 11.87 -2.86
N GLY A 151 12.69 10.99 -3.78
CA GLY A 151 11.43 10.30 -3.61
C GLY A 151 11.50 9.13 -2.64
N THR A 152 10.34 8.63 -2.27
CA THR A 152 10.18 7.54 -1.30
C THR A 152 9.56 6.31 -1.98
N VAL A 153 10.16 5.14 -1.78
CA VAL A 153 9.57 3.84 -2.12
C VAL A 153 9.18 3.12 -0.84
N VAL A 154 7.91 2.73 -0.74
CA VAL A 154 7.40 1.92 0.38
C VAL A 154 7.14 0.50 -0.09
N LEU A 155 7.92 -0.44 0.44
CA LEU A 155 7.69 -1.87 0.27
C LEU A 155 6.64 -2.29 1.32
N PHE A 156 5.42 -2.47 0.86
CA PHE A 156 4.26 -2.77 1.71
C PHE A 156 3.94 -4.26 1.73
N ALA A 157 4.12 -4.93 0.60
CA ALA A 157 3.76 -6.34 0.47
C ALA A 157 4.63 -7.26 1.33
N VAL A 158 4.03 -8.36 1.76
CA VAL A 158 4.75 -9.47 2.40
C VAL A 158 5.38 -10.33 1.30
N THR A 159 6.69 -10.50 1.36
CA THR A 159 7.47 -11.35 0.44
C THR A 159 7.92 -12.63 1.13
N ALA A 160 8.46 -13.60 0.38
CA ALA A 160 9.17 -14.73 0.98
C ALA A 160 10.35 -14.26 1.84
N LEU A 161 10.70 -15.03 2.88
CA LEU A 161 11.75 -14.65 3.83
C LEU A 161 13.13 -14.48 3.20
N ASP A 162 13.39 -15.20 2.12
CA ASP A 162 14.64 -15.20 1.35
C ASP A 162 14.55 -14.35 0.07
N ALA A 163 13.44 -13.66 -0.14
CA ALA A 163 13.27 -12.79 -1.31
C ALA A 163 14.30 -11.66 -1.30
N THR A 164 14.91 -11.44 -2.44
CA THR A 164 15.92 -10.39 -2.65
C THR A 164 15.59 -9.57 -3.88
N ILE A 165 15.94 -8.30 -3.84
CA ILE A 165 15.89 -7.38 -4.98
C ILE A 165 17.29 -6.90 -5.32
N SER A 166 17.51 -6.56 -6.59
CA SER A 166 18.75 -5.92 -7.05
C SER A 166 18.60 -4.41 -6.91
N LEU A 167 19.57 -3.78 -6.27
CA LEU A 167 19.58 -2.33 -6.08
C LEU A 167 20.82 -1.73 -6.71
N LYS A 168 20.65 -0.79 -7.64
CA LYS A 168 21.74 0.01 -8.18
C LYS A 168 22.14 1.06 -7.14
N THR A 169 23.12 0.78 -6.32
CA THR A 169 23.52 1.63 -5.19
C THR A 169 23.93 3.03 -5.62
N TYR A 170 24.53 3.18 -6.82
CA TYR A 170 24.86 4.50 -7.38
C TYR A 170 23.59 5.34 -7.65
N ASN A 171 22.53 4.73 -8.18
CA ASN A 171 21.26 5.43 -8.39
C ASN A 171 20.63 5.87 -7.07
N LEU A 172 20.65 4.98 -6.05
CA LEU A 172 20.20 5.34 -4.71
C LEU A 172 20.95 6.56 -4.15
N PHE A 173 22.28 6.53 -4.26
CA PHE A 173 23.14 7.61 -3.79
C PHE A 173 22.88 8.92 -4.57
N GLN A 174 22.96 8.86 -5.91
CA GLN A 174 22.84 10.06 -6.76
C GLN A 174 21.45 10.70 -6.68
N ARG A 175 20.42 9.89 -6.54
CA ARG A 175 19.02 10.35 -6.52
C ARG A 175 18.48 10.56 -5.11
N GLU A 176 19.26 10.26 -4.06
CA GLU A 176 18.85 10.41 -2.65
C GLU A 176 17.52 9.71 -2.33
N ILE A 177 17.29 8.51 -2.91
CA ILE A 177 16.05 7.76 -2.76
C ILE A 177 15.93 7.22 -1.34
N THR A 178 14.74 7.31 -0.76
CA THR A 178 14.39 6.71 0.52
C THR A 178 13.61 5.41 0.29
N ILE A 179 14.07 4.31 0.89
CA ILE A 179 13.35 3.02 0.87
C ILE A 179 12.86 2.71 2.27
N LYS A 180 11.57 2.43 2.41
CA LYS A 180 10.93 2.12 3.70
C LYS A 180 10.13 0.83 3.60
N GLY A 181 10.23 -0.03 4.60
CA GLY A 181 9.29 -1.14 4.79
C GLY A 181 8.07 -0.67 5.60
N SER A 182 6.91 -1.24 5.35
CA SER A 182 5.73 -1.05 6.17
C SER A 182 5.31 -2.38 6.79
N PHE A 183 5.45 -2.50 8.10
CA PHE A 183 5.03 -3.67 8.86
C PHE A 183 3.80 -3.31 9.71
N PRO A 184 2.81 -4.19 9.85
CA PRO A 184 1.62 -3.93 10.65
C PRO A 184 2.00 -3.49 12.06
N LYS A 185 1.66 -2.26 12.42
CA LYS A 185 1.69 -1.76 13.79
C LYS A 185 0.27 -1.39 14.17
N GLY A 186 -0.19 -1.89 15.31
CA GLY A 186 -1.56 -1.72 15.79
C GLY A 186 -2.01 -0.26 15.90
N ARG A 187 -2.46 0.30 14.80
CA ARG A 187 -3.21 1.57 14.73
C ARG A 187 -4.70 1.30 14.59
N PHE A 188 -5.18 0.24 15.25
CA PHE A 188 -6.58 -0.18 15.19
C PHE A 188 -7.54 0.91 15.65
N THR A 189 -7.15 1.71 16.64
CA THR A 189 -7.94 2.86 17.11
C THR A 189 -8.15 3.92 16.02
N GLU A 190 -7.14 4.18 15.20
CA GLU A 190 -7.25 5.16 14.10
C GLU A 190 -8.14 4.65 12.97
N ALA A 191 -8.03 3.35 12.62
CA ALA A 191 -8.90 2.75 11.63
C ALA A 191 -10.37 2.75 12.07
N ALA A 192 -10.65 2.59 13.36
CA ALA A 192 -12.01 2.63 13.88
C ALA A 192 -12.68 4.00 13.64
N PHE A 193 -11.93 5.11 13.64
CA PHE A 193 -12.49 6.45 13.37
C PHE A 193 -12.97 6.66 11.93
N PHE A 194 -12.58 5.82 10.97
CA PHE A 194 -13.09 5.89 9.59
C PHE A 194 -14.47 5.25 9.41
N PHE A 195 -14.96 4.54 10.41
CA PHE A 195 -16.25 3.85 10.40
C PHE A 195 -17.27 4.49 11.37
N VAL A 196 -16.97 5.67 11.89
CA VAL A 196 -17.87 6.44 12.77
C VAL A 196 -18.48 7.60 12.02
#